data_c73f5156a195693edcaa8cccee5a58c1
#
_entry.id   c73f5156a195693edcaa8cccee5a58c1
#
_cell.length_a   1.000
_cell.length_b   1.000
_cell.length_c   1.000
_cell.angle_alpha   90.00
_cell.angle_beta   90.00
_cell.angle_gamma   90.00
#
_symmetry.space_group_name_H-M   'P 1'
#
loop_
_entity.id
_entity.type
_entity.pdbx_description
1 polymer ?
#
loop_
_entity_poly.entity_id
_entity_poly.type
_entity_poly.pdbx_seq_one_letter_code
_entity_poly.pdbx_strand_id
1 'polypeptide(L)'
;DHRDLHSFPTRRSSDLTQIKDIINLTFCCQQATVITDFSDLKEIGQEHYMNLNGGSASVEELENLDGVETALLLIDSGVGTVTPYGVVYDNCMRLEQLYNGRQFPEYLYDNSKLGLKIVPAEGQKSELLWLPASEQQIRRTLLRAGVRDADTAEYVIDAFFLQKEVGEILDEKQDSLTALNAMSSAIAKLDEKGQDKLEAVIVFADPKNAAQICQLAKNLDQFSFIPGVHTPEEYGKYMIQESGRFEYDDNLDGFYNYKSYGEHRIQQEDGCFSAYGYVAYRGMLSLEELMAEDPAEQTQQNQGPVMGMRGFS
;
A
#
# COMPACT_ATOMS: atom_id res chain seq x y z
N ASP A 1 -16.83 31.39 -47.51
CA ASP A 1 -16.48 30.19 -46.79
C ASP A 1 -16.60 30.43 -45.31
N HIS A 2 -17.81 30.30 -44.82
CA HIS A 2 -18.07 30.28 -43.40
C HIS A 2 -17.74 28.90 -42.89
N ARG A 3 -16.55 28.72 -42.33
CA ARG A 3 -16.25 27.56 -41.50
C ARG A 3 -16.98 27.72 -40.19
N ASP A 4 -17.89 26.80 -39.94
CA ASP A 4 -18.62 26.63 -38.70
C ASP A 4 -17.66 26.53 -37.49
N LEU A 5 -17.45 27.66 -36.81
CA LEU A 5 -16.73 27.77 -35.55
C LEU A 5 -17.62 27.47 -34.32
N HIS A 6 -18.77 26.85 -34.55
CA HIS A 6 -19.76 26.60 -33.52
C HIS A 6 -20.01 25.12 -33.19
N SER A 7 -18.96 24.33 -33.13
CA SER A 7 -19.06 23.03 -32.44
C SER A 7 -18.03 22.89 -31.31
N PHE A 8 -18.02 23.85 -30.40
CA PHE A 8 -17.35 23.65 -29.13
C PHE A 8 -18.26 22.90 -28.17
N PRO A 9 -17.72 21.99 -27.43
CA PRO A 9 -18.44 20.81 -26.97
C PRO A 9 -19.19 21.09 -25.68
N THR A 10 -20.46 21.44 -25.81
CA THR A 10 -21.46 21.19 -24.75
C THR A 10 -21.65 19.69 -24.48
N ARG A 11 -20.77 18.83 -24.96
CA ARG A 11 -20.91 17.37 -24.85
C ARG A 11 -20.34 16.74 -23.62
N ARG A 12 -19.63 17.46 -22.72
CA ARG A 12 -18.91 16.81 -21.64
C ARG A 12 -19.72 16.60 -20.34
N SER A 13 -20.71 17.42 -20.06
CA SER A 13 -21.66 17.09 -18.98
C SER A 13 -22.56 15.90 -19.35
N SER A 14 -22.64 15.55 -20.64
CA SER A 14 -23.37 14.36 -21.14
C SER A 14 -22.55 13.09 -21.13
N ASP A 15 -21.23 13.17 -20.97
CA ASP A 15 -20.34 12.00 -20.98
C ASP A 15 -20.26 11.31 -19.62
N LEU A 16 -20.66 11.97 -18.54
CA LEU A 16 -20.77 11.39 -17.20
C LEU A 16 -22.13 10.70 -17.03
N THR A 17 -22.31 9.59 -17.69
CA THR A 17 -23.60 8.86 -17.70
C THR A 17 -23.66 7.74 -16.68
N GLN A 18 -22.52 7.31 -16.15
CA GLN A 18 -22.39 6.18 -15.24
C GLN A 18 -21.56 6.56 -14.01
N ILE A 19 -21.77 5.85 -12.90
CA ILE A 19 -20.98 6.05 -11.67
C ILE A 19 -19.49 5.88 -11.92
N LYS A 20 -19.10 4.98 -12.83
CA LYS A 20 -17.70 4.79 -13.21
C LYS A 20 -17.06 6.05 -13.79
N ASP A 21 -17.82 6.88 -14.50
CA ASP A 21 -17.32 8.11 -15.10
C ASP A 21 -17.00 9.15 -14.02
N ILE A 22 -17.83 9.21 -12.96
CA ILE A 22 -17.54 10.04 -11.78
C ILE A 22 -16.29 9.55 -11.06
N ILE A 23 -16.12 8.23 -10.91
CA ILE A 23 -14.90 7.64 -10.33
C ILE A 23 -13.69 8.02 -11.18
N ASN A 24 -13.77 7.86 -12.51
CA ASN A 24 -12.67 8.22 -13.40
C ASN A 24 -12.32 9.71 -13.34
N LEU A 25 -13.31 10.57 -13.17
CA LEU A 25 -13.08 12.01 -13.03
C LEU A 25 -12.22 12.35 -11.81
N THR A 26 -12.33 11.61 -10.71
CA THR A 26 -11.49 11.85 -9.51
C THR A 26 -10.00 11.53 -9.71
N PHE A 27 -9.65 10.80 -10.76
CA PHE A 27 -8.25 10.49 -11.13
C PHE A 27 -7.72 11.38 -12.26
N CYS A 28 -8.55 12.21 -12.86
CA CYS A 28 -8.21 13.04 -14.00
C CYS A 28 -8.34 14.53 -13.64
N CYS A 29 -7.61 14.98 -12.61
CA CYS A 29 -7.63 16.37 -12.15
C CYS A 29 -7.24 17.37 -13.26
N GLN A 30 -6.44 16.95 -14.23
CA GLN A 30 -6.02 17.76 -15.37
C GLN A 30 -7.12 18.16 -16.34
N GLN A 31 -8.34 17.68 -16.17
CA GLN A 31 -9.44 18.03 -17.07
C GLN A 31 -9.98 19.43 -16.87
N ALA A 32 -9.76 20.02 -15.73
CA ALA A 32 -10.22 21.35 -15.40
C ALA A 32 -9.17 22.12 -14.61
N THR A 33 -9.07 23.41 -14.87
CA THR A 33 -8.33 24.36 -14.03
C THR A 33 -9.32 25.18 -13.21
N VAL A 34 -9.16 25.23 -11.91
CA VAL A 34 -10.05 25.95 -10.99
C VAL A 34 -9.31 27.17 -10.44
N ILE A 35 -9.75 28.36 -10.82
CA ILE A 35 -9.15 29.62 -10.34
C ILE A 35 -9.99 30.17 -9.21
N THR A 36 -9.42 30.23 -8.02
CA THR A 36 -10.07 30.79 -6.82
C THR A 36 -9.72 32.25 -6.59
N ASP A 37 -8.54 32.68 -7.08
CA ASP A 37 -8.04 34.05 -6.97
C ASP A 37 -7.32 34.43 -8.27
N PHE A 38 -7.67 35.59 -8.82
CA PHE A 38 -7.09 36.12 -10.05
C PHE A 38 -5.95 37.14 -9.79
N SER A 39 -5.47 37.26 -8.56
CA SER A 39 -4.46 38.25 -8.18
C SER A 39 -3.07 37.92 -8.71
N ASP A 40 -2.74 36.62 -8.90
CA ASP A 40 -1.44 36.16 -9.41
C ASP A 40 -1.61 35.34 -10.70
N LEU A 41 -1.53 36.03 -11.83
CA LEU A 41 -1.64 35.40 -13.14
C LEU A 41 -0.47 34.45 -13.43
N LYS A 42 0.72 34.71 -12.86
CA LYS A 42 1.86 33.83 -13.07
C LYS A 42 1.65 32.48 -12.41
N GLU A 43 1.16 32.47 -11.18
CA GLU A 43 0.82 31.24 -10.45
C GLU A 43 -0.29 30.44 -11.16
N ILE A 44 -1.34 31.15 -11.59
CA ILE A 44 -2.44 30.53 -12.37
C ILE A 44 -1.90 29.84 -13.62
N GLY A 45 -1.03 30.49 -14.39
CA GLY A 45 -0.47 29.90 -15.60
C GLY A 45 0.44 28.70 -15.32
N GLN A 46 1.20 28.74 -14.26
CA GLN A 46 2.02 27.61 -13.82
C GLN A 46 1.16 26.43 -13.39
N GLU A 47 0.12 26.66 -12.61
CA GLU A 47 -0.82 25.64 -12.18
C GLU A 47 -1.57 25.03 -13.37
N HIS A 48 -2.03 25.87 -14.32
CA HIS A 48 -2.65 25.40 -15.54
C HIS A 48 -1.71 24.51 -16.36
N TYR A 49 -0.45 24.93 -16.54
CA TYR A 49 0.58 24.15 -17.24
C TYR A 49 0.81 22.79 -16.55
N MET A 50 0.94 22.77 -15.23
CA MET A 50 1.07 21.53 -14.48
C MET A 50 -0.16 20.62 -14.66
N ASN A 51 -1.36 21.20 -14.59
CA ASN A 51 -2.60 20.43 -14.80
C ASN A 51 -2.64 19.77 -16.20
N LEU A 52 -2.19 20.45 -17.23
CA LEU A 52 -2.11 19.89 -18.60
C LEU A 52 -1.07 18.77 -18.71
N ASN A 53 -0.02 18.79 -17.90
CA ASN A 53 1.08 17.83 -17.91
C ASN A 53 0.96 16.76 -16.80
N GLY A 54 -0.24 16.43 -16.37
CA GLY A 54 -0.49 15.35 -15.40
C GLY A 54 -0.15 15.68 -13.96
N GLY A 55 -0.12 16.96 -13.59
CA GLY A 55 0.13 17.45 -12.23
C GLY A 55 1.60 17.60 -11.88
N SER A 56 2.52 17.47 -12.85
CA SER A 56 3.96 17.64 -12.61
C SER A 56 4.63 18.44 -13.72
N ALA A 57 5.59 19.30 -13.32
CA ALA A 57 6.51 19.96 -14.23
C ALA A 57 7.86 20.10 -13.54
N SER A 58 8.96 20.08 -14.29
CA SER A 58 10.29 20.34 -13.74
C SER A 58 10.46 21.82 -13.38
N VAL A 59 11.38 22.12 -12.46
CA VAL A 59 11.71 23.51 -12.08
C VAL A 59 12.15 24.30 -13.30
N GLU A 60 12.94 23.71 -14.19
CA GLU A 60 13.43 24.33 -15.41
C GLU A 60 12.31 24.68 -16.40
N GLU A 61 11.30 23.79 -16.53
CA GLU A 61 10.11 24.07 -17.35
C GLU A 61 9.30 25.23 -16.79
N LEU A 62 9.09 25.28 -15.48
CA LEU A 62 8.35 26.36 -14.83
C LEU A 62 9.09 27.70 -14.84
N GLU A 63 10.43 27.69 -14.76
CA GLU A 63 11.25 28.90 -14.87
C GLU A 63 11.24 29.49 -16.30
N ASN A 64 11.19 28.64 -17.32
CA ASN A 64 11.13 29.04 -18.72
C ASN A 64 9.71 29.35 -19.20
N LEU A 65 8.68 29.02 -18.41
CA LEU A 65 7.28 29.27 -18.76
C LEU A 65 6.90 30.73 -18.55
N ASP A 66 6.34 31.39 -19.57
CA ASP A 66 5.60 32.64 -19.36
C ASP A 66 4.23 32.34 -18.74
N GLY A 67 4.20 32.25 -17.41
CA GLY A 67 2.98 31.95 -16.67
C GLY A 67 1.87 32.99 -16.88
N VAL A 68 2.24 34.26 -17.06
CA VAL A 68 1.24 35.33 -17.28
C VAL A 68 0.56 35.15 -18.64
N GLU A 69 1.35 34.92 -19.71
CA GLU A 69 0.81 34.67 -21.04
C GLU A 69 -0.05 33.40 -21.05
N THR A 70 0.40 32.33 -20.36
CA THR A 70 -0.32 31.07 -20.25
C THR A 70 -1.69 31.25 -19.55
N ALA A 71 -1.73 32.03 -18.47
CA ALA A 71 -2.97 32.36 -17.78
C ALA A 71 -3.94 33.19 -18.65
N LEU A 72 -3.41 34.19 -19.34
CA LEU A 72 -4.21 35.02 -20.24
C LEU A 72 -4.79 34.21 -21.41
N LEU A 73 -4.03 33.29 -21.98
CA LEU A 73 -4.53 32.38 -23.02
C LEU A 73 -5.65 31.48 -22.50
N LEU A 74 -5.53 30.96 -21.28
CA LEU A 74 -6.61 30.20 -20.64
C LEU A 74 -7.89 31.03 -20.48
N ILE A 75 -7.73 32.25 -19.95
CA ILE A 75 -8.87 33.14 -19.64
C ILE A 75 -9.54 33.63 -20.94
N ASP A 76 -8.77 33.98 -21.95
CA ASP A 76 -9.30 34.51 -23.22
C ASP A 76 -9.91 33.41 -24.12
N SER A 77 -9.34 32.20 -24.11
CA SER A 77 -9.79 31.10 -24.95
C SER A 77 -10.87 30.22 -24.31
N GLY A 78 -10.96 30.23 -22.98
CA GLY A 78 -11.86 29.38 -22.22
C GLY A 78 -13.17 30.04 -21.82
N VAL A 79 -14.23 29.23 -21.76
CA VAL A 79 -15.49 29.64 -21.16
C VAL A 79 -15.45 29.25 -19.69
N GLY A 80 -15.12 30.22 -18.82
CA GLY A 80 -15.11 30.01 -17.37
C GLY A 80 -16.52 29.83 -16.81
N THR A 81 -16.73 28.79 -16.02
CA THR A 81 -17.97 28.54 -15.30
C THR A 81 -17.81 28.96 -13.84
N VAL A 82 -18.57 29.95 -13.39
CA VAL A 82 -18.54 30.43 -12.00
C VAL A 82 -19.22 29.41 -11.10
N THR A 83 -18.52 28.97 -10.07
CA THR A 83 -19.01 28.04 -9.05
C THR A 83 -18.78 28.63 -7.65
N PRO A 84 -19.38 28.06 -6.58
CA PRO A 84 -19.07 28.46 -5.21
C PRO A 84 -17.61 28.24 -4.79
N TYR A 85 -16.83 27.49 -5.58
CA TYR A 85 -15.44 27.12 -5.30
C TYR A 85 -14.44 27.85 -6.18
N GLY A 86 -14.87 28.72 -7.07
CA GLY A 86 -14.04 29.46 -8.01
C GLY A 86 -14.57 29.37 -9.44
N VAL A 87 -13.77 29.89 -10.38
CA VAL A 87 -14.06 29.82 -11.80
C VAL A 87 -13.39 28.59 -12.39
N VAL A 88 -14.18 27.70 -12.98
CA VAL A 88 -13.71 26.44 -13.55
C VAL A 88 -13.57 26.59 -15.07
N TYR A 89 -12.39 26.32 -15.59
CA TYR A 89 -12.07 26.27 -17.01
C TYR A 89 -11.90 24.80 -17.46
N ASP A 90 -12.59 24.39 -18.51
CA ASP A 90 -12.42 23.07 -19.11
C ASP A 90 -11.14 23.04 -19.96
N ASN A 91 -10.19 22.19 -19.60
CA ASN A 91 -8.92 22.02 -20.31
C ASN A 91 -9.06 21.24 -21.63
N CYS A 92 -10.28 20.90 -22.02
CA CYS A 92 -10.59 20.17 -23.26
C CYS A 92 -9.88 18.80 -23.36
N MET A 93 -9.48 18.20 -22.26
CA MET A 93 -8.89 16.86 -22.23
C MET A 93 -9.94 15.76 -22.21
N ARG A 94 -9.65 14.64 -22.84
CA ARG A 94 -10.55 13.49 -22.84
C ARG A 94 -10.46 12.77 -21.48
N LEU A 95 -11.62 12.44 -20.88
CA LEU A 95 -11.68 11.66 -19.66
C LEU A 95 -11.05 10.27 -19.88
N GLU A 96 -9.96 10.00 -19.22
CA GLU A 96 -9.33 8.70 -19.27
C GLU A 96 -10.16 7.69 -18.46
N GLN A 97 -10.37 6.51 -19.05
CA GLN A 97 -11.17 5.45 -18.44
C GLN A 97 -10.28 4.48 -17.65
N LEU A 98 -9.68 4.97 -16.56
CA LEU A 98 -8.84 4.15 -15.67
C LEU A 98 -9.64 3.03 -15.00
N TYR A 99 -10.85 3.35 -14.52
CA TYR A 99 -11.75 2.39 -13.93
C TYR A 99 -12.76 1.89 -14.96
N ASN A 100 -12.75 0.61 -15.28
CA ASN A 100 -13.64 0.00 -16.29
C ASN A 100 -15.05 -0.34 -15.76
N GLY A 101 -15.35 -0.01 -14.50
CA GLY A 101 -16.60 -0.36 -13.82
C GLY A 101 -16.48 -1.56 -12.88
N ARG A 102 -15.35 -2.30 -12.94
CA ARG A 102 -15.02 -3.44 -12.06
C ARG A 102 -13.66 -3.30 -11.41
N GLN A 103 -12.63 -2.99 -12.19
CA GLN A 103 -11.23 -2.97 -11.77
C GLN A 103 -10.54 -1.74 -12.33
N PHE A 104 -9.50 -1.31 -11.62
CA PHE A 104 -8.49 -0.37 -12.11
C PHE A 104 -7.43 -1.11 -12.94
N PRO A 105 -6.60 -0.39 -13.73
CA PRO A 105 -5.40 -0.94 -14.34
C PRO A 105 -4.46 -1.58 -13.30
N GLU A 106 -3.74 -2.59 -13.73
CA GLU A 106 -2.87 -3.40 -12.86
C GLU A 106 -1.80 -2.57 -12.14
N TYR A 107 -1.25 -1.53 -12.80
CA TYR A 107 -0.25 -0.63 -12.21
C TYR A 107 -0.74 0.16 -10.96
N LEU A 108 -2.06 0.30 -10.77
CA LEU A 108 -2.61 0.91 -9.56
C LEU A 108 -2.58 -0.03 -8.34
N TYR A 109 -2.19 -1.27 -8.55
CA TYR A 109 -2.04 -2.28 -7.51
C TYR A 109 -0.57 -2.60 -7.20
N ASP A 110 0.37 -1.74 -7.58
CA ASP A 110 1.82 -1.95 -7.39
C ASP A 110 2.20 -2.27 -5.93
N ASN A 111 1.44 -1.77 -4.97
CA ASN A 111 1.62 -2.08 -3.55
C ASN A 111 0.89 -3.35 -3.09
N SER A 112 0.20 -4.03 -3.99
CA SER A 112 -0.51 -5.27 -3.64
C SER A 112 0.49 -6.38 -3.33
N LYS A 113 0.12 -7.22 -2.38
CA LYS A 113 0.90 -8.37 -1.93
C LYS A 113 0.30 -9.68 -2.41
N LEU A 114 -1.02 -9.73 -2.52
CA LEU A 114 -1.76 -10.89 -3.01
C LEU A 114 -2.87 -10.46 -3.97
N GLY A 115 -3.14 -11.28 -5.00
CA GLY A 115 -4.35 -11.24 -5.80
C GLY A 115 -5.18 -12.49 -5.53
N LEU A 116 -6.39 -12.33 -5.02
CA LEU A 116 -7.29 -13.42 -4.68
C LEU A 116 -8.44 -13.47 -5.67
N LYS A 117 -8.65 -14.63 -6.29
CA LYS A 117 -9.82 -14.89 -7.11
C LYS A 117 -10.92 -15.48 -6.24
N ILE A 118 -11.97 -14.71 -6.02
CA ILE A 118 -13.10 -15.12 -5.20
C ILE A 118 -13.93 -16.16 -5.95
N VAL A 119 -14.21 -17.27 -5.30
CA VAL A 119 -15.10 -18.32 -5.83
C VAL A 119 -16.53 -17.78 -5.84
N PRO A 120 -17.19 -17.71 -7.02
CA PRO A 120 -18.49 -17.08 -7.12
C PRO A 120 -19.61 -17.99 -6.63
N ALA A 121 -20.70 -17.40 -6.14
CA ALA A 121 -21.95 -18.11 -5.95
C ALA A 121 -22.54 -18.57 -7.30
N GLU A 122 -23.45 -19.53 -7.26
CA GLU A 122 -24.08 -20.09 -8.45
C GLU A 122 -24.70 -18.98 -9.34
N GLY A 123 -24.34 -19.00 -10.62
CA GLY A 123 -24.80 -18.01 -11.60
C GLY A 123 -24.05 -16.68 -11.59
N GLN A 124 -23.09 -16.48 -10.72
CA GLN A 124 -22.24 -15.30 -10.67
C GLN A 124 -20.87 -15.53 -11.34
N LYS A 125 -20.11 -14.45 -11.52
CA LYS A 125 -18.73 -14.51 -12.05
C LYS A 125 -17.74 -14.37 -10.91
N SER A 126 -16.59 -15.03 -11.07
CA SER A 126 -15.46 -14.81 -10.17
C SER A 126 -14.96 -13.36 -10.29
N GLU A 127 -14.59 -12.78 -9.15
CA GLU A 127 -14.04 -11.43 -9.06
C GLU A 127 -12.63 -11.50 -8.46
N LEU A 128 -11.75 -10.62 -8.90
CA LEU A 128 -10.39 -10.51 -8.40
C LEU A 128 -10.32 -9.46 -7.29
N LEU A 129 -9.72 -9.81 -6.17
CA LEU A 129 -9.50 -8.95 -5.02
C LEU A 129 -7.99 -8.80 -4.78
N TRP A 130 -7.50 -7.57 -4.84
CA TRP A 130 -6.11 -7.24 -4.54
C TRP A 130 -5.96 -6.87 -3.07
N LEU A 131 -5.00 -7.47 -2.36
CA LEU A 131 -4.70 -7.21 -0.96
C LEU A 131 -3.34 -6.50 -0.81
N PRO A 132 -3.23 -5.52 0.12
CA PRO A 132 -4.25 -5.10 1.08
C PRO A 132 -5.39 -4.31 0.44
N ALA A 133 -6.60 -4.51 0.95
CA ALA A 133 -7.80 -3.83 0.50
C ALA A 133 -8.57 -3.20 1.67
N SER A 134 -9.29 -2.11 1.41
CA SER A 134 -10.23 -1.54 2.38
C SER A 134 -11.44 -2.46 2.56
N GLU A 135 -12.10 -2.35 3.73
CA GLU A 135 -13.33 -3.09 4.02
C GLU A 135 -14.40 -2.89 2.93
N GLN A 136 -14.51 -1.66 2.41
CA GLN A 136 -15.45 -1.35 1.33
C GLN A 136 -15.11 -2.05 0.02
N GLN A 137 -13.82 -2.20 -0.31
CA GLN A 137 -13.36 -2.93 -1.50
C GLN A 137 -13.66 -4.41 -1.34
N ILE A 138 -13.34 -5.00 -0.20
CA ILE A 138 -13.63 -6.41 0.11
C ILE A 138 -15.13 -6.65 -0.03
N ARG A 139 -15.95 -5.89 0.69
CA ARG A 139 -17.42 -6.03 0.64
C ARG A 139 -17.99 -5.90 -0.77
N ARG A 140 -17.49 -4.94 -1.55
CA ARG A 140 -17.94 -4.73 -2.94
C ARG A 140 -17.60 -5.94 -3.82
N THR A 141 -16.39 -6.46 -3.71
CA THR A 141 -15.92 -7.62 -4.50
C THR A 141 -16.74 -8.87 -4.14
N LEU A 142 -16.95 -9.13 -2.86
CA LEU A 142 -17.77 -10.24 -2.39
C LEU A 142 -19.22 -10.17 -2.89
N LEU A 143 -19.84 -8.98 -2.80
CA LEU A 143 -21.21 -8.77 -3.31
C LEU A 143 -21.32 -9.02 -4.82
N ARG A 144 -20.30 -8.67 -5.62
CA ARG A 144 -20.26 -8.94 -7.06
C ARG A 144 -20.11 -10.43 -7.36
N ALA A 145 -19.34 -11.15 -6.54
CA ALA A 145 -19.21 -12.59 -6.62
C ALA A 145 -20.46 -13.33 -6.06
N GLY A 146 -21.43 -12.60 -5.48
CA GLY A 146 -22.62 -13.18 -4.86
C GLY A 146 -22.38 -13.76 -3.47
N VAL A 147 -21.22 -13.48 -2.87
CA VAL A 147 -20.85 -13.93 -1.52
C VAL A 147 -21.25 -12.83 -0.52
N ARG A 148 -21.89 -13.22 0.58
CA ARG A 148 -22.43 -12.24 1.56
C ARG A 148 -21.49 -11.98 2.72
N ASP A 149 -20.67 -12.95 3.06
CA ASP A 149 -19.86 -12.96 4.27
C ASP A 149 -18.38 -13.24 3.91
N ALA A 150 -17.48 -12.42 4.45
CA ALA A 150 -16.07 -12.59 4.25
C ALA A 150 -15.48 -13.83 4.93
N ASP A 151 -16.07 -14.24 6.06
CA ASP A 151 -15.59 -15.39 6.82
C ASP A 151 -15.96 -16.74 6.13
N THR A 152 -16.96 -16.72 5.26
CA THR A 152 -17.37 -17.88 4.46
C THR A 152 -16.92 -17.81 3.00
N ALA A 153 -16.18 -16.77 2.63
CA ALA A 153 -15.69 -16.58 1.28
C ALA A 153 -14.60 -17.60 0.95
N GLU A 154 -14.86 -18.41 -0.07
CA GLU A 154 -13.82 -19.24 -0.68
C GLU A 154 -13.06 -18.45 -1.73
N TYR A 155 -11.75 -18.67 -1.84
CA TYR A 155 -10.89 -17.99 -2.79
C TYR A 155 -9.76 -18.91 -3.26
N VAL A 156 -9.09 -18.49 -4.33
CA VAL A 156 -7.85 -19.08 -4.83
C VAL A 156 -6.82 -17.95 -4.97
N ILE A 157 -5.58 -18.19 -4.56
CA ILE A 157 -4.48 -17.24 -4.75
C ILE A 157 -4.11 -17.26 -6.25
N ASP A 158 -4.43 -16.15 -6.95
CA ASP A 158 -4.21 -15.99 -8.40
C ASP A 158 -2.91 -15.24 -8.70
N ALA A 159 -2.52 -14.29 -7.83
CA ALA A 159 -1.28 -13.55 -7.93
C ALA A 159 -0.58 -13.42 -6.56
N PHE A 160 0.74 -13.57 -6.57
CA PHE A 160 1.56 -13.60 -5.37
C PHE A 160 2.79 -12.72 -5.55
N PHE A 161 2.91 -11.66 -4.73
CA PHE A 161 4.00 -10.67 -4.76
C PHE A 161 4.74 -10.60 -3.43
N LEU A 162 4.77 -11.71 -2.71
CA LEU A 162 5.48 -11.88 -1.45
C LEU A 162 6.65 -12.84 -1.65
N GLN A 163 7.50 -12.90 -0.64
CA GLN A 163 8.62 -13.81 -0.62
C GLN A 163 8.13 -15.27 -0.57
N LYS A 164 8.98 -16.16 -1.06
CA LYS A 164 8.66 -17.60 -1.19
C LYS A 164 8.29 -18.23 0.15
N GLU A 165 8.99 -17.86 1.20
CA GLU A 165 8.81 -18.38 2.56
C GLU A 165 7.39 -18.11 3.09
N VAL A 166 6.83 -16.94 2.80
CA VAL A 166 5.45 -16.61 3.12
C VAL A 166 4.48 -17.51 2.35
N GLY A 167 4.75 -17.73 1.05
CA GLY A 167 3.90 -18.55 0.19
C GLY A 167 3.83 -20.02 0.60
N GLU A 168 4.91 -20.56 1.17
CA GLU A 168 4.96 -21.94 1.65
C GLU A 168 4.13 -22.18 2.92
N ILE A 169 3.78 -21.11 3.64
CA ILE A 169 3.01 -21.17 4.89
C ILE A 169 1.51 -20.99 4.65
N LEU A 170 1.14 -20.18 3.64
CA LEU A 170 -0.26 -19.84 3.40
C LEU A 170 -1.07 -21.06 2.92
N ASP A 171 -2.25 -21.25 3.52
CA ASP A 171 -3.19 -22.29 3.14
C ASP A 171 -4.57 -21.68 2.84
N GLU A 172 -5.01 -21.78 1.58
CA GLU A 172 -6.31 -21.27 1.10
C GLU A 172 -7.52 -21.82 1.88
N LYS A 173 -7.36 -22.93 2.58
CA LYS A 173 -8.43 -23.56 3.36
C LYS A 173 -8.42 -23.18 4.84
N GLN A 174 -7.28 -22.70 5.35
CA GLN A 174 -7.10 -22.38 6.77
C GLN A 174 -7.05 -20.89 7.02
N ASP A 175 -6.47 -20.13 6.08
CA ASP A 175 -6.34 -18.69 6.22
C ASP A 175 -7.64 -17.99 5.85
N SER A 176 -8.19 -17.16 6.75
CA SER A 176 -9.36 -16.35 6.44
C SER A 176 -8.98 -15.15 5.55
N LEU A 177 -9.93 -14.66 4.77
CA LEU A 177 -9.74 -13.44 3.96
C LEU A 177 -9.32 -12.26 4.82
N THR A 178 -9.86 -12.17 6.04
CA THR A 178 -9.54 -11.12 7.01
C THR A 178 -8.07 -11.23 7.47
N ALA A 179 -7.59 -12.44 7.78
CA ALA A 179 -6.19 -12.68 8.18
C ALA A 179 -5.22 -12.34 7.04
N LEU A 180 -5.52 -12.76 5.80
CA LEU A 180 -4.71 -12.43 4.63
C LEU A 180 -4.65 -10.92 4.37
N ASN A 181 -5.77 -10.21 4.53
CA ASN A 181 -5.79 -8.76 4.38
C ASN A 181 -4.98 -8.05 5.46
N ALA A 182 -5.09 -8.48 6.72
CA ALA A 182 -4.31 -7.94 7.83
C ALA A 182 -2.81 -8.19 7.65
N MET A 183 -2.41 -9.39 7.27
CA MET A 183 -1.03 -9.74 6.94
C MET A 183 -0.50 -8.87 5.79
N SER A 184 -1.22 -8.82 4.67
CA SER A 184 -0.83 -8.01 3.51
C SER A 184 -0.68 -6.54 3.86
N SER A 185 -1.57 -6.02 4.72
CA SER A 185 -1.54 -4.65 5.22
C SER A 185 -0.34 -4.37 6.12
N ALA A 186 0.06 -5.33 6.96
CA ALA A 186 1.23 -5.23 7.80
C ALA A 186 2.52 -5.24 6.96
N ILE A 187 2.64 -6.17 6.02
CA ILE A 187 3.81 -6.30 5.14
C ILE A 187 3.94 -5.08 4.20
N ALA A 188 2.84 -4.54 3.69
CA ALA A 188 2.87 -3.38 2.80
C ALA A 188 3.39 -2.09 3.46
N LYS A 189 3.43 -2.04 4.80
CA LYS A 189 3.98 -0.90 5.56
C LYS A 189 5.49 -1.01 5.79
N LEU A 190 6.07 -2.17 5.54
CA LEU A 190 7.49 -2.40 5.72
C LEU A 190 8.28 -1.84 4.54
N ASP A 191 9.39 -1.19 4.84
CA ASP A 191 10.41 -0.86 3.85
C ASP A 191 11.19 -2.13 3.44
N GLU A 192 12.10 -2.02 2.48
CA GLU A 192 12.92 -3.13 1.98
C GLU A 192 13.67 -3.85 3.11
N LYS A 193 14.28 -3.09 4.02
CA LYS A 193 15.01 -3.66 5.18
C LYS A 193 14.07 -4.37 6.16
N GLY A 194 12.87 -3.85 6.33
CA GLY A 194 11.83 -4.49 7.15
C GLY A 194 11.34 -5.80 6.54
N GLN A 195 11.26 -5.87 5.21
CA GLN A 195 10.90 -7.10 4.49
C GLN A 195 11.99 -8.15 4.63
N ASP A 196 13.27 -7.81 4.42
CA ASP A 196 14.41 -8.72 4.63
C ASP A 196 14.44 -9.26 6.07
N LYS A 197 14.19 -8.38 7.04
CA LYS A 197 14.11 -8.78 8.45
C LYS A 197 12.94 -9.72 8.71
N LEU A 198 11.77 -9.46 8.10
CA LEU A 198 10.60 -10.32 8.25
C LEU A 198 10.87 -11.74 7.73
N GLU A 199 11.55 -11.87 6.59
CA GLU A 199 11.94 -13.16 6.02
C GLU A 199 12.80 -13.96 7.01
N ALA A 200 13.81 -13.33 7.58
CA ALA A 200 14.66 -13.96 8.58
C ALA A 200 13.87 -14.35 9.85
N VAL A 201 12.93 -13.50 10.28
CA VAL A 201 12.07 -13.76 11.43
C VAL A 201 11.08 -14.91 11.16
N ILE A 202 10.54 -15.02 9.95
CA ILE A 202 9.67 -16.13 9.55
C ILE A 202 10.41 -17.47 9.66
N VAL A 203 11.64 -17.54 9.15
CA VAL A 203 12.48 -18.74 9.26
C VAL A 203 12.79 -19.07 10.73
N PHE A 204 13.00 -18.05 11.57
CA PHE A 204 13.30 -18.23 13.00
C PHE A 204 12.08 -18.68 13.82
N ALA A 205 10.92 -18.05 13.60
CA ALA A 205 9.73 -18.23 14.43
C ALA A 205 8.80 -19.35 13.96
N ASP A 206 8.96 -19.83 12.71
CA ASP A 206 8.19 -20.91 12.09
C ASP A 206 6.65 -20.74 12.22
N PRO A 207 6.08 -19.57 11.77
CA PRO A 207 4.65 -19.34 11.83
C PRO A 207 3.89 -20.36 10.95
N LYS A 208 2.61 -20.61 11.28
CA LYS A 208 1.81 -21.66 10.61
C LYS A 208 0.66 -21.13 9.77
N ASN A 209 0.39 -19.82 9.81
CA ASN A 209 -0.73 -19.19 9.10
C ASN A 209 -0.51 -17.68 8.92
N ALA A 210 -1.37 -17.04 8.13
CA ALA A 210 -1.33 -15.61 7.83
C ALA A 210 -1.47 -14.72 9.07
N ALA A 211 -2.27 -15.12 10.07
CA ALA A 211 -2.46 -14.35 11.30
C ALA A 211 -1.17 -14.26 12.10
N GLN A 212 -0.43 -15.37 12.23
CA GLN A 212 0.87 -15.40 12.90
C GLN A 212 1.92 -14.57 12.17
N ILE A 213 1.98 -14.63 10.84
CA ILE A 213 2.85 -13.77 10.04
C ILE A 213 2.51 -12.28 10.26
N CYS A 214 1.22 -11.95 10.34
CA CYS A 214 0.77 -10.59 10.64
C CYS A 214 1.30 -10.10 11.99
N GLN A 215 1.23 -10.95 13.03
CA GLN A 215 1.74 -10.59 14.36
C GLN A 215 3.27 -10.42 14.35
N LEU A 216 4.01 -11.27 13.66
CA LEU A 216 5.46 -11.09 13.49
C LEU A 216 5.79 -9.78 12.78
N ALA A 217 5.09 -9.45 11.68
CA ALA A 217 5.31 -8.22 10.93
C ALA A 217 5.00 -6.96 11.73
N LYS A 218 4.00 -7.00 12.64
CA LYS A 218 3.66 -5.90 13.55
C LYS A 218 4.68 -5.70 14.67
N ASN A 219 5.41 -6.75 15.04
CA ASN A 219 6.31 -6.78 16.20
C ASN A 219 7.80 -7.01 15.82
N LEU A 220 8.19 -6.60 14.62
CA LEU A 220 9.58 -6.76 14.14
C LEU A 220 10.60 -6.04 15.01
N ASP A 221 10.22 -5.00 15.72
CA ASP A 221 11.06 -4.26 16.66
C ASP A 221 11.55 -5.13 17.84
N GLN A 222 10.81 -6.18 18.18
CA GLN A 222 11.19 -7.13 19.22
C GLN A 222 12.25 -8.15 18.78
N PHE A 223 12.63 -8.15 17.51
CA PHE A 223 13.67 -8.99 16.98
C PHE A 223 14.95 -8.20 16.69
N SER A 224 16.08 -8.79 16.99
CA SER A 224 17.38 -8.34 16.54
C SER A 224 17.69 -9.01 15.21
N PHE A 225 18.09 -8.25 14.21
CA PHE A 225 18.47 -8.77 12.91
C PHE A 225 19.78 -8.13 12.43
N ILE A 226 20.72 -8.96 11.99
CA ILE A 226 22.00 -8.52 11.46
C ILE A 226 22.16 -9.18 10.08
N PRO A 227 21.93 -8.43 9.00
CA PRO A 227 21.99 -8.97 7.65
C PRO A 227 23.41 -9.41 7.28
N GLY A 228 23.52 -10.47 6.49
CA GLY A 228 24.79 -10.94 5.96
C GLY A 228 25.72 -11.61 6.97
N VAL A 229 25.27 -11.88 8.18
CA VAL A 229 26.01 -12.60 9.23
C VAL A 229 25.47 -14.02 9.35
N HIS A 230 26.29 -15.01 8.96
CA HIS A 230 25.86 -16.40 8.83
C HIS A 230 26.65 -17.39 9.67
N THR A 231 27.70 -16.92 10.36
CA THR A 231 28.57 -17.75 11.19
C THR A 231 28.80 -17.13 12.56
N PRO A 232 29.12 -17.96 13.59
CA PRO A 232 29.50 -17.45 14.91
C PRO A 232 30.67 -16.48 14.88
N GLU A 233 31.63 -16.71 13.98
CA GLU A 233 32.81 -15.87 13.82
C GLU A 233 32.44 -14.48 13.28
N GLU A 234 31.64 -14.44 12.22
CA GLU A 234 31.11 -13.17 11.65
C GLU A 234 30.29 -12.42 12.68
N TYR A 235 29.44 -13.12 13.44
CA TYR A 235 28.66 -12.51 14.51
C TYR A 235 29.55 -11.94 15.61
N GLY A 236 30.55 -12.68 16.05
CA GLY A 236 31.51 -12.21 17.05
C GLY A 236 32.31 -10.99 16.55
N LYS A 237 32.71 -11.00 15.29
CA LYS A 237 33.38 -9.88 14.64
C LYS A 237 32.48 -8.63 14.60
N TYR A 238 31.25 -8.76 14.12
CA TYR A 238 30.26 -7.68 14.11
C TYR A 238 30.06 -7.09 15.51
N MET A 239 29.88 -7.94 16.51
CA MET A 239 29.64 -7.52 17.89
C MET A 239 30.80 -6.75 18.51
N ILE A 240 32.03 -7.09 18.19
CA ILE A 240 33.23 -6.45 18.73
C ILE A 240 33.59 -5.19 17.93
N GLN A 241 33.52 -5.23 16.61
CA GLN A 241 33.99 -4.15 15.75
C GLN A 241 32.92 -3.13 15.40
N GLU A 242 31.67 -3.57 15.11
CA GLU A 242 30.66 -2.75 14.47
C GLU A 242 29.49 -2.37 15.39
N SER A 243 29.21 -3.18 16.43
CA SER A 243 28.02 -2.96 17.29
C SER A 243 28.08 -1.71 18.15
N GLY A 244 29.25 -1.10 18.28
CA GLY A 244 29.49 0.07 19.16
C GLY A 244 29.43 -0.24 20.66
N ARG A 245 29.39 -1.53 21.03
CA ARG A 245 29.33 -1.95 22.46
C ARG A 245 30.68 -2.03 23.13
N PHE A 246 31.75 -2.05 22.34
CA PHE A 246 33.13 -2.14 22.81
C PHE A 246 33.99 -1.05 22.16
N GLU A 247 35.01 -0.61 22.89
CA GLU A 247 36.10 0.14 22.28
C GLU A 247 36.98 -0.87 21.54
N TYR A 248 36.99 -0.77 20.22
CA TYR A 248 37.74 -1.67 19.34
C TYR A 248 39.09 -1.02 19.00
N ASP A 249 40.18 -1.80 19.08
CA ASP A 249 41.53 -1.39 18.67
C ASP A 249 42.01 -2.32 17.55
N ASP A 250 42.21 -1.79 16.35
CA ASP A 250 42.70 -2.50 15.19
C ASP A 250 44.03 -3.23 15.44
N ASN A 251 44.88 -2.72 16.32
CA ASN A 251 46.16 -3.36 16.66
C ASN A 251 45.95 -4.68 17.42
N LEU A 252 44.80 -4.92 17.98
CA LEU A 252 44.48 -6.13 18.73
C LEU A 252 43.63 -7.12 17.91
N ASP A 253 43.34 -6.85 16.66
CA ASP A 253 42.45 -7.68 15.82
C ASP A 253 42.81 -9.14 15.83
N GLY A 254 44.12 -9.50 15.65
CA GLY A 254 44.60 -10.86 15.67
C GLY A 254 44.55 -11.58 17.02
N PHE A 255 44.22 -10.88 18.10
CA PHE A 255 44.13 -11.45 19.45
C PHE A 255 42.68 -11.72 19.90
N TYR A 256 41.66 -11.24 19.17
CA TYR A 256 40.29 -11.55 19.48
C TYR A 256 39.89 -12.95 18.98
N ASN A 257 39.26 -13.72 19.86
CA ASN A 257 38.64 -14.99 19.48
C ASN A 257 37.16 -14.75 19.12
N TYR A 258 36.94 -14.21 17.91
CA TYR A 258 35.62 -13.87 17.41
C TYR A 258 34.64 -15.03 17.44
N LYS A 259 35.11 -16.23 17.00
CA LYS A 259 34.30 -17.45 16.97
C LYS A 259 33.79 -17.84 18.35
N SER A 260 34.68 -17.94 19.33
CA SER A 260 34.29 -18.36 20.69
C SER A 260 33.38 -17.33 21.35
N TYR A 261 33.64 -16.04 21.11
CA TYR A 261 32.78 -14.97 21.59
C TYR A 261 31.39 -15.04 20.95
N GLY A 262 31.30 -15.22 19.63
CA GLY A 262 30.06 -15.36 18.89
C GLY A 262 29.24 -16.56 19.36
N GLU A 263 29.86 -17.76 19.48
CA GLU A 263 29.20 -18.96 20.00
C GLU A 263 28.58 -18.74 21.40
N HIS A 264 29.33 -18.10 22.28
CA HIS A 264 28.86 -17.80 23.64
C HIS A 264 27.64 -16.84 23.60
N ARG A 265 27.70 -15.80 22.78
CA ARG A 265 26.63 -14.81 22.68
C ARG A 265 25.36 -15.41 22.08
N ILE A 266 25.48 -16.23 21.03
CA ILE A 266 24.35 -16.89 20.39
C ILE A 266 23.59 -17.78 21.37
N GLN A 267 24.32 -18.54 22.21
CA GLN A 267 23.73 -19.37 23.25
C GLN A 267 22.99 -18.55 24.30
N GLN A 268 23.48 -17.35 24.64
CA GLN A 268 22.82 -16.47 25.60
C GLN A 268 21.56 -15.80 25.04
N GLU A 269 21.54 -15.53 23.73
CA GLU A 269 20.45 -14.80 23.07
C GLU A 269 19.41 -15.73 22.43
N ASP A 270 19.67 -17.05 22.45
CA ASP A 270 18.86 -18.07 21.77
C ASP A 270 18.57 -17.71 20.31
N GLY A 271 19.59 -17.14 19.64
CA GLY A 271 19.51 -16.69 18.27
C GLY A 271 19.90 -17.78 17.27
N CYS A 272 19.53 -17.59 16.03
CA CYS A 272 19.92 -18.48 14.94
C CYS A 272 20.36 -17.75 13.68
N PHE A 273 21.00 -18.48 12.77
CA PHE A 273 21.36 -18.01 11.43
C PHE A 273 20.32 -18.48 10.43
N SER A 274 19.94 -17.57 9.55
CA SER A 274 19.13 -17.83 8.38
C SER A 274 19.93 -17.54 7.10
N ALA A 275 19.32 -17.79 5.94
CA ALA A 275 19.88 -17.38 4.65
C ALA A 275 20.02 -15.85 4.53
N TYR A 276 19.27 -15.09 5.33
CA TYR A 276 19.24 -13.62 5.31
C TYR A 276 20.19 -12.98 6.33
N GLY A 277 20.60 -13.71 7.36
CA GLY A 277 21.50 -13.25 8.40
C GLY A 277 21.19 -13.82 9.78
N TYR A 278 21.73 -13.20 10.82
CA TYR A 278 21.51 -13.60 12.21
C TYR A 278 20.23 -12.96 12.76
N VAL A 279 19.42 -13.76 13.45
CA VAL A 279 18.17 -13.33 14.13
C VAL A 279 18.17 -13.79 15.57
N ALA A 280 17.69 -12.95 16.47
CA ALA A 280 17.40 -13.30 17.87
C ALA A 280 16.15 -12.56 18.35
N TYR A 281 15.31 -13.22 19.12
CA TYR A 281 14.13 -12.63 19.75
C TYR A 281 14.52 -11.95 21.07
N ARG A 282 13.94 -10.76 21.32
CA ARG A 282 14.22 -9.94 22.52
C ARG A 282 12.97 -9.48 23.24
N GLY A 283 11.81 -9.97 22.85
CA GLY A 283 10.54 -9.62 23.48
C GLY A 283 10.41 -10.21 24.88
N MET A 284 9.42 -9.72 25.61
CA MET A 284 9.09 -10.22 26.96
C MET A 284 8.14 -11.43 26.95
N LEU A 285 7.32 -11.53 25.91
CA LEU A 285 6.39 -12.64 25.69
C LEU A 285 7.14 -13.82 25.08
N SER A 286 6.63 -15.04 25.24
CA SER A 286 7.12 -16.15 24.42
C SER A 286 6.75 -15.95 22.95
N LEU A 287 7.46 -16.60 22.04
CA LEU A 287 7.12 -16.54 20.60
C LEU A 287 5.69 -17.02 20.31
N GLU A 288 5.24 -18.03 21.06
CA GLU A 288 3.87 -18.56 20.94
C GLU A 288 2.84 -17.52 21.37
N GLU A 289 3.10 -16.81 22.48
CA GLU A 289 2.22 -15.73 22.96
C GLU A 289 2.24 -14.52 22.00
N LEU A 290 3.40 -14.19 21.42
CA LEU A 290 3.52 -13.11 20.44
C LEU A 290 2.72 -13.41 19.17
N MET A 291 2.76 -14.67 18.71
CA MET A 291 2.05 -15.12 17.51
C MET A 291 0.58 -15.45 17.76
N ALA A 292 0.14 -15.50 19.02
CA ALA A 292 -1.28 -15.70 19.32
C ALA A 292 -2.09 -14.49 18.85
N GLU A 293 -3.29 -14.73 18.32
CA GLU A 293 -4.21 -13.65 17.96
C GLU A 293 -4.62 -12.89 19.22
N ASP A 294 -4.58 -11.56 19.17
CA ASP A 294 -5.01 -10.73 20.29
C ASP A 294 -6.56 -10.83 20.45
N PRO A 295 -7.05 -11.34 21.60
CA PRO A 295 -8.49 -11.47 21.81
C PRO A 295 -9.25 -10.14 21.73
N ALA A 296 -8.55 -9.01 21.89
CA ALA A 296 -9.13 -7.68 21.81
C ALA A 296 -9.48 -7.26 20.37
N GLU A 297 -8.76 -7.75 19.34
CA GLU A 297 -9.08 -7.46 17.94
C GLU A 297 -10.33 -8.24 17.47
N GLN A 298 -10.58 -9.43 18.00
CA GLN A 298 -11.78 -10.23 17.69
C GLN A 298 -13.08 -9.59 18.24
N THR A 299 -13.00 -8.86 19.35
CA THR A 299 -14.17 -8.26 19.99
C THR A 299 -14.66 -7.00 19.26
N GLN A 300 -13.80 -6.29 18.53
CA GLN A 300 -14.20 -5.10 17.75
C GLN A 300 -14.87 -5.45 16.42
N GLN A 301 -14.59 -6.62 15.85
CA GLN A 301 -15.21 -7.06 14.60
C GLN A 301 -16.65 -7.57 14.79
N ASN A 302 -17.00 -8.02 15.99
CA ASN A 302 -18.34 -8.55 16.32
C ASN A 302 -19.35 -7.50 16.84
N GLN A 303 -18.95 -6.24 17.02
CA GLN A 303 -19.86 -5.15 17.36
C GLN A 303 -20.31 -4.41 16.11
N GLY A 304 -21.19 -5.02 15.32
CA GLY A 304 -21.99 -4.33 14.34
C GLY A 304 -22.84 -3.24 15.01
N PRO A 305 -23.19 -2.14 14.29
CA PRO A 305 -23.91 -1.01 14.87
C PRO A 305 -25.26 -1.49 15.43
N VAL A 306 -25.40 -1.45 16.76
CA VAL A 306 -26.69 -1.65 17.42
C VAL A 306 -27.57 -0.46 17.04
N MET A 307 -28.48 -0.67 16.09
CA MET A 307 -29.56 0.28 15.81
C MET A 307 -30.47 0.38 17.04
N GLY A 308 -30.23 1.40 17.85
CA GLY A 308 -31.13 1.77 18.92
C GLY A 308 -32.45 2.25 18.32
N MET A 309 -33.47 1.40 18.29
CA MET A 309 -34.84 1.83 18.11
C MET A 309 -35.23 2.74 19.29
N ARG A 310 -35.23 4.05 19.06
CA ARG A 310 -35.97 4.98 19.95
C ARG A 310 -37.43 4.84 19.60
N GLY A 311 -38.21 4.16 20.49
CA GLY A 311 -39.65 4.17 20.46
C GLY A 311 -40.16 5.60 20.71
N PHE A 312 -41.07 6.01 19.86
CA PHE A 312 -41.95 7.16 20.11
C PHE A 312 -43.06 6.74 21.08
N SER A 313 -43.14 7.43 22.21
CA SER A 313 -44.36 7.53 23.01
C SER A 313 -44.88 8.92 22.86
#